data_d52d4d14b9f0408b4fcacabb00593ca7
#
_entry.id   d52d4d14b9f0408b4fcacabb00593ca7
#
_cell.length_a   1.000
_cell.length_b   1.000
_cell.length_c   1.000
_cell.angle_alpha   90.00
_cell.angle_beta   90.00
_cell.angle_gamma   90.00
#
_symmetry.space_group_name_H-M   'P 1'
#
loop_
_entity.id
_entity.type
_entity.pdbx_description
1 polymer ?
#
loop_
_entity_poly.entity_id
_entity_poly.type
_entity_poly.pdbx_seq_one_letter_code
_entity_poly.pdbx_strand_id
1 'polypeptide(L)'
;MNKINYKTGILSVLLFFVAGGGKDDDDELRIPHLEVGERALSFNESEVQTLAIEANGHWRVRAVIRDTNEFLISPREGFGNGEVTITLNRTKPEAINGYLKVTYLDGTDEGLEVAKGVRLTADKLDMNVYPRSVTFNSAAGYTQQKLRVYSSGKWTARLSDTTWCKLANGKGEDEGYVTLLFKEGAEATEEGTELIIAPDDKPLVRYVVKVSDAQGHKYGRSVTLHKATKGAGINIVMVGTFFLKNDLKKGGRFDQACESFMKYAFVLEPFSSYVDYFNVYAVPYPNDYDEDLFGNREKTYDTPIGTYNVNESMAIGMTSVHLDNLYKYAFQNTPVSSEKETLQDLFVVSAVCSDDWAYMRNYTNNYPGSTQGRGVTFAPIFAGDLTTLFGRELQGHNFGNFFENTLGGDKVFPEEQKSGRRDLQKNNQLWLDVEFINDTEQFMNQAWVELYKMNYRNVSIVEGAQDYASGIWRAASQGIMGNGDNKGNVDGKMFYYNPVQRELILRKIYQLSGLEEEYSLQTFLDYDKNNVTNIRTDEEMMKN
;
A
#
# COMPACT_ATOMS: atom_id res chain seq x y z
N MET A 1 35.69 -45.48 8.68
CA MET A 1 35.96 -45.53 7.23
C MET A 1 34.76 -46.10 6.53
N ASN A 2 33.93 -45.28 5.96
CA ASN A 2 33.07 -45.64 4.82
C ASN A 2 32.50 -44.30 4.27
N LYS A 3 33.05 -43.90 3.15
CA LYS A 3 32.62 -42.73 2.37
C LYS A 3 31.35 -43.12 1.62
N ILE A 4 30.27 -42.41 1.82
CA ILE A 4 29.11 -42.47 0.97
C ILE A 4 29.20 -41.30 -0.02
N ASN A 5 29.47 -41.62 -1.29
CA ASN A 5 29.48 -40.68 -2.39
C ASN A 5 28.04 -40.47 -2.84
N TYR A 6 27.54 -39.23 -2.76
CA TYR A 6 26.35 -38.81 -3.48
C TYR A 6 26.76 -38.41 -4.93
N LYS A 7 26.40 -39.23 -5.88
CA LYS A 7 26.44 -38.87 -7.30
C LYS A 7 25.23 -38.03 -7.64
N THR A 8 25.50 -36.81 -8.05
CA THR A 8 24.55 -35.91 -8.71
C THR A 8 24.20 -36.54 -10.08
N GLY A 9 22.99 -37.02 -10.21
CA GLY A 9 22.45 -37.50 -11.48
C GLY A 9 21.81 -36.34 -12.25
N ILE A 10 22.53 -35.80 -13.21
CA ILE A 10 21.94 -34.92 -14.24
C ILE A 10 21.16 -35.84 -15.20
N LEU A 11 19.83 -35.75 -15.16
CA LEU A 11 18.96 -36.44 -16.08
C LEU A 11 18.85 -35.59 -17.36
N SER A 12 19.64 -35.96 -18.38
CA SER A 12 19.52 -35.42 -19.73
C SER A 12 18.25 -35.97 -20.36
N VAL A 13 17.27 -35.09 -20.61
CA VAL A 13 16.10 -35.43 -21.42
C VAL A 13 16.51 -35.39 -22.89
N LEU A 14 16.62 -36.55 -23.50
CA LEU A 14 16.78 -36.69 -24.94
C LEU A 14 15.39 -36.52 -25.60
N LEU A 15 15.19 -35.41 -26.31
CA LEU A 15 14.04 -35.25 -27.21
C LEU A 15 14.30 -36.09 -28.49
N PHE A 16 13.54 -37.13 -28.70
CA PHE A 16 13.42 -37.75 -30.00
C PHE A 16 12.29 -37.06 -30.81
N PHE A 17 12.68 -36.30 -31.82
CA PHE A 17 11.76 -35.95 -32.89
C PHE A 17 11.65 -37.13 -33.85
N VAL A 18 10.50 -37.76 -33.87
CA VAL A 18 10.12 -38.64 -34.99
C VAL A 18 9.23 -37.83 -35.92
N ALA A 19 9.80 -37.39 -37.03
CA ALA A 19 9.03 -36.90 -38.17
C ALA A 19 8.46 -38.10 -38.90
N GLY A 20 7.17 -38.35 -38.74
CA GLY A 20 6.41 -39.31 -39.52
C GLY A 20 5.20 -38.62 -40.12
N GLY A 21 5.29 -38.20 -41.37
CA GLY A 21 4.15 -37.80 -42.16
C GLY A 21 3.33 -39.03 -42.56
N GLY A 22 2.07 -39.03 -42.20
CA GLY A 22 1.05 -39.95 -42.65
C GLY A 22 -0.29 -39.26 -42.45
N LYS A 23 -0.89 -38.84 -43.55
CA LYS A 23 -2.32 -38.57 -43.61
C LYS A 23 -3.01 -39.92 -43.58
N ASP A 24 -3.74 -40.20 -42.52
CA ASP A 24 -4.87 -41.11 -42.54
C ASP A 24 -6.01 -40.42 -41.82
N ASP A 25 -7.02 -40.03 -42.59
CA ASP A 25 -8.34 -39.62 -42.16
C ASP A 25 -9.06 -40.89 -41.63
N ASP A 26 -8.94 -41.16 -40.35
CA ASP A 26 -9.89 -41.92 -39.58
C ASP A 26 -10.08 -41.19 -38.25
N ASP A 27 -10.95 -40.20 -38.25
CA ASP A 27 -11.58 -39.65 -37.06
C ASP A 27 -12.48 -40.73 -36.42
N GLU A 28 -11.87 -41.79 -35.91
CA GLU A 28 -12.54 -42.63 -34.93
C GLU A 28 -12.65 -41.80 -33.65
N LEU A 29 -13.87 -41.37 -33.36
CA LEU A 29 -14.28 -40.71 -32.14
C LEU A 29 -13.70 -41.43 -30.92
N ARG A 30 -12.58 -40.94 -30.39
CA ARG A 30 -11.97 -41.52 -29.20
C ARG A 30 -12.84 -41.19 -28.00
N ILE A 31 -13.49 -42.21 -27.45
CA ILE A 31 -14.18 -42.07 -26.17
C ILE A 31 -13.14 -41.65 -25.13
N PRO A 32 -13.31 -40.46 -24.47
CA PRO A 32 -12.37 -40.00 -23.48
C PRO A 32 -12.25 -41.02 -22.35
N HIS A 33 -11.02 -41.42 -22.07
CA HIS A 33 -10.69 -42.26 -20.92
C HIS A 33 -9.79 -41.49 -19.99
N LEU A 34 -10.22 -41.30 -18.73
CA LEU A 34 -9.46 -40.67 -17.66
C LEU A 34 -9.75 -41.39 -16.34
N GLU A 35 -8.76 -42.01 -15.77
CA GLU A 35 -8.82 -42.58 -14.42
C GLU A 35 -7.64 -42.09 -13.59
N VAL A 36 -7.79 -42.15 -12.27
CA VAL A 36 -6.76 -41.78 -11.27
C VAL A 36 -6.55 -42.94 -10.32
N GLY A 37 -5.29 -43.22 -10.00
CA GLY A 37 -4.93 -44.36 -9.16
C GLY A 37 -5.48 -44.28 -7.73
N GLU A 38 -5.54 -43.07 -7.22
CA GLU A 38 -6.04 -42.81 -5.87
C GLU A 38 -7.09 -41.71 -5.89
N ARG A 39 -8.14 -41.83 -5.06
CA ARG A 39 -9.17 -40.79 -4.90
C ARG A 39 -8.99 -39.92 -3.69
N ALA A 40 -8.02 -40.25 -2.84
CA ALA A 40 -7.65 -39.46 -1.67
C ALA A 40 -6.16 -39.64 -1.37
N LEU A 41 -5.48 -38.53 -1.14
CA LEU A 41 -4.08 -38.47 -0.73
C LEU A 41 -4.00 -37.81 0.66
N SER A 42 -3.30 -38.48 1.58
CA SER A 42 -3.05 -37.97 2.93
C SER A 42 -1.59 -37.57 3.08
N PHE A 43 -1.37 -36.37 3.62
CA PHE A 43 -0.03 -35.82 3.87
C PHE A 43 0.35 -35.86 5.37
N ASN A 44 -0.25 -36.79 6.13
CA ASN A 44 0.03 -36.90 7.57
C ASN A 44 1.39 -37.52 7.87
N GLU A 45 1.81 -38.45 7.02
CA GLU A 45 3.06 -39.20 7.21
C GLU A 45 4.17 -38.77 6.25
N SER A 46 3.81 -38.14 5.13
CA SER A 46 4.77 -37.66 4.14
C SER A 46 4.26 -36.38 3.49
N GLU A 47 5.15 -35.43 3.26
CA GLU A 47 4.86 -34.21 2.50
C GLU A 47 4.80 -34.45 0.98
N VAL A 48 5.23 -35.61 0.49
CA VAL A 48 5.25 -35.96 -0.92
C VAL A 48 4.35 -37.16 -1.17
N GLN A 49 3.44 -37.00 -2.11
CA GLN A 49 2.55 -38.05 -2.59
C GLN A 49 2.62 -38.11 -4.12
N THR A 50 2.35 -39.29 -4.65
CA THR A 50 2.35 -39.56 -6.10
C THR A 50 0.96 -39.98 -6.53
N LEU A 51 0.47 -39.46 -7.63
CA LEU A 51 -0.81 -39.81 -8.25
C LEU A 51 -0.58 -40.35 -9.65
N ALA A 52 -0.94 -41.62 -9.85
CA ALA A 52 -0.99 -42.20 -11.17
C ALA A 52 -2.23 -41.70 -11.94
N ILE A 53 -2.05 -41.39 -13.20
CA ILE A 53 -3.11 -41.01 -14.15
C ILE A 53 -3.09 -41.96 -15.31
N GLU A 54 -4.24 -42.57 -15.64
CA GLU A 54 -4.47 -43.34 -16.82
C GLU A 54 -5.39 -42.57 -17.75
N ALA A 55 -4.90 -42.24 -18.93
CA ALA A 55 -5.67 -41.47 -19.91
C ALA A 55 -5.29 -41.87 -21.34
N ASN A 56 -6.21 -41.65 -22.25
CA ASN A 56 -5.98 -41.84 -23.68
C ASN A 56 -5.78 -40.52 -24.45
N GLY A 57 -5.61 -39.40 -23.75
CA GLY A 57 -5.42 -38.07 -24.32
C GLY A 57 -4.68 -37.13 -23.37
N HIS A 58 -4.75 -35.83 -23.64
CA HIS A 58 -4.12 -34.79 -22.81
C HIS A 58 -4.91 -34.57 -21.52
N TRP A 59 -4.17 -34.37 -20.45
CA TRP A 59 -4.75 -34.08 -19.14
C TRP A 59 -4.04 -32.93 -18.45
N ARG A 60 -4.76 -32.28 -17.53
CA ARG A 60 -4.26 -31.19 -16.66
C ARG A 60 -4.69 -31.41 -15.22
N VAL A 61 -3.76 -31.16 -14.30
CA VAL A 61 -4.01 -31.21 -12.85
C VAL A 61 -3.99 -29.81 -12.25
N ARG A 62 -5.02 -29.49 -11.49
CA ARG A 62 -5.11 -28.23 -10.71
C ARG A 62 -5.54 -28.51 -9.28
N ALA A 63 -4.95 -27.81 -8.32
CA ALA A 63 -5.45 -27.78 -6.96
C ALA A 63 -6.68 -26.87 -6.88
N VAL A 64 -7.73 -27.36 -6.20
CA VAL A 64 -8.95 -26.61 -5.89
C VAL A 64 -9.00 -26.48 -4.38
N ILE A 65 -8.26 -25.51 -3.86
CA ILE A 65 -8.09 -25.26 -2.43
C ILE A 65 -8.09 -23.74 -2.24
N ARG A 66 -8.51 -23.29 -1.07
CA ARG A 66 -8.52 -21.87 -0.72
C ARG A 66 -7.13 -21.22 -0.81
N ASP A 67 -6.09 -22.01 -0.56
CA ASP A 67 -4.69 -21.57 -0.59
C ASP A 67 -3.90 -22.47 -1.56
N THR A 68 -3.88 -22.10 -2.82
CA THR A 68 -3.29 -22.92 -3.90
C THR A 68 -1.76 -23.00 -3.85
N ASN A 69 -1.11 -22.21 -3.00
CA ASN A 69 0.35 -22.16 -2.89
C ASN A 69 0.93 -23.22 -1.93
N GLU A 70 0.09 -23.91 -1.19
CA GLU A 70 0.54 -24.95 -0.27
C GLU A 70 0.90 -26.26 -0.96
N PHE A 71 0.53 -26.45 -2.23
CA PHE A 71 0.85 -27.64 -3.00
C PHE A 71 1.62 -27.34 -4.27
N LEU A 72 2.79 -27.94 -4.38
CA LEU A 72 3.55 -27.99 -5.63
C LEU A 72 3.15 -29.25 -6.39
N ILE A 73 2.74 -29.08 -7.63
CA ILE A 73 2.26 -30.16 -8.51
C ILE A 73 3.19 -30.21 -9.72
N SER A 74 3.76 -31.38 -10.00
CA SER A 74 4.67 -31.57 -11.14
C SER A 74 4.61 -33.01 -11.69
N PRO A 75 4.42 -33.20 -13.00
CA PRO A 75 3.99 -32.19 -13.97
C PRO A 75 2.52 -31.78 -13.77
N ARG A 76 2.14 -30.61 -14.28
CA ARG A 76 0.73 -30.14 -14.22
C ARG A 76 -0.09 -30.59 -15.43
N GLU A 77 0.55 -31.03 -16.47
CA GLU A 77 -0.07 -31.47 -17.73
C GLU A 77 0.69 -32.67 -18.27
N GLY A 78 0.00 -33.52 -18.99
CA GLY A 78 0.59 -34.69 -19.66
C GLY A 78 -0.31 -35.24 -20.74
N PHE A 79 0.16 -36.29 -21.40
CA PHE A 79 -0.54 -37.03 -22.45
C PHE A 79 -0.44 -38.54 -22.18
N GLY A 80 -1.56 -39.24 -22.32
CA GLY A 80 -1.62 -40.66 -22.02
C GLY A 80 -1.42 -40.95 -20.52
N ASN A 81 -0.93 -42.13 -20.22
CA ASN A 81 -0.64 -42.53 -18.85
C ASN A 81 0.54 -41.72 -18.28
N GLY A 82 0.45 -41.35 -17.04
CA GLY A 82 1.47 -40.54 -16.39
C GLY A 82 1.43 -40.61 -14.87
N GLU A 83 2.40 -39.95 -14.25
CA GLU A 83 2.51 -39.85 -12.81
C GLU A 83 2.71 -38.37 -12.41
N VAL A 84 2.01 -37.91 -11.40
CA VAL A 84 2.09 -36.56 -10.89
C VAL A 84 2.56 -36.59 -9.43
N THR A 85 3.64 -35.89 -9.16
CA THR A 85 4.13 -35.68 -7.81
C THR A 85 3.46 -34.46 -7.21
N ILE A 86 2.88 -34.62 -6.02
CA ILE A 86 2.26 -33.55 -5.23
C ILE A 86 3.08 -33.38 -3.97
N THR A 87 3.65 -32.21 -3.76
CA THR A 87 4.43 -31.88 -2.57
C THR A 87 3.66 -30.85 -1.75
N LEU A 88 3.38 -31.17 -0.50
CA LEU A 88 2.83 -30.23 0.47
C LEU A 88 3.94 -29.34 1.01
N ASN A 89 3.86 -28.05 0.74
CA ASN A 89 4.72 -27.02 1.31
C ASN A 89 3.94 -26.23 2.38
N ARG A 90 3.81 -26.84 3.56
CA ARG A 90 2.97 -26.29 4.63
C ARG A 90 3.55 -25.00 5.18
N THR A 91 2.75 -23.94 5.10
CA THR A 91 3.08 -22.61 5.63
C THR A 91 2.25 -22.25 6.87
N LYS A 92 1.23 -23.04 7.19
CA LYS A 92 0.29 -22.82 8.29
C LYS A 92 0.02 -24.13 9.04
N PRO A 93 -0.27 -24.09 10.35
CA PRO A 93 -0.50 -25.30 11.14
C PRO A 93 -1.90 -25.90 10.96
N GLU A 94 -2.83 -25.19 10.33
CA GLU A 94 -4.22 -25.60 10.18
C GLU A 94 -4.34 -26.92 9.38
N ALA A 95 -5.40 -27.67 9.62
CA ALA A 95 -5.70 -28.85 8.83
C ALA A 95 -6.01 -28.46 7.38
N ILE A 96 -5.51 -29.23 6.45
CA ILE A 96 -5.75 -29.02 5.02
C ILE A 96 -6.82 -30.00 4.56
N ASN A 97 -7.81 -29.49 3.85
CA ASN A 97 -8.85 -30.26 3.21
C ASN A 97 -9.17 -29.60 1.84
N GLY A 98 -8.81 -30.29 0.79
CA GLY A 98 -8.96 -29.78 -0.55
C GLY A 98 -9.07 -30.90 -1.59
N TYR A 99 -9.05 -30.52 -2.86
CA TYR A 99 -9.16 -31.43 -3.98
C TYR A 99 -8.16 -31.08 -5.07
N LEU A 100 -7.61 -32.10 -5.73
CA LEU A 100 -7.09 -31.96 -7.08
C LEU A 100 -8.22 -32.23 -8.07
N LYS A 101 -8.28 -31.43 -9.11
CA LYS A 101 -9.10 -31.67 -10.30
C LYS A 101 -8.16 -32.09 -11.42
N VAL A 102 -8.32 -33.35 -11.90
CA VAL A 102 -7.65 -33.85 -13.09
C VAL A 102 -8.66 -33.76 -14.23
N THR A 103 -8.35 -32.98 -15.25
CA THR A 103 -9.26 -32.69 -16.36
C THR A 103 -8.68 -33.24 -17.65
N TYR A 104 -9.48 -33.94 -18.44
CA TYR A 104 -9.18 -34.34 -19.78
C TYR A 104 -9.36 -33.16 -20.74
N LEU A 105 -8.43 -32.95 -21.66
CA LEU A 105 -8.37 -31.72 -22.48
C LEU A 105 -8.73 -31.89 -23.96
N ASP A 106 -8.70 -33.07 -24.51
CA ASP A 106 -8.83 -33.30 -25.96
C ASP A 106 -10.27 -33.20 -26.51
N GLY A 107 -11.16 -32.63 -25.69
CA GLY A 107 -12.54 -32.41 -26.08
C GLY A 107 -13.40 -33.69 -26.04
N THR A 108 -14.69 -33.53 -25.98
CA THR A 108 -15.70 -34.57 -26.13
C THR A 108 -16.69 -34.09 -27.17
N ASP A 109 -17.28 -35.00 -27.95
CA ASP A 109 -18.25 -34.68 -29.01
C ASP A 109 -19.47 -33.91 -28.50
N GLU A 110 -19.74 -33.99 -27.21
CA GLU A 110 -20.88 -33.33 -26.57
C GLU A 110 -20.47 -32.06 -25.79
N GLY A 111 -19.18 -31.67 -25.84
CA GLY A 111 -18.68 -30.52 -25.05
C GLY A 111 -18.71 -30.74 -23.51
N LEU A 112 -18.82 -31.99 -23.08
CA LEU A 112 -18.86 -32.37 -21.69
C LEU A 112 -17.45 -32.39 -21.08
N GLU A 113 -17.27 -31.80 -19.91
CA GLU A 113 -16.01 -31.86 -19.19
C GLU A 113 -15.83 -33.23 -18.53
N VAL A 114 -14.79 -33.98 -18.94
CA VAL A 114 -14.37 -35.19 -18.24
C VAL A 114 -13.32 -34.83 -17.20
N ALA A 115 -13.64 -35.01 -15.93
CA ALA A 115 -12.74 -34.71 -14.85
C ALA A 115 -12.86 -35.71 -13.68
N LYS A 116 -11.75 -35.90 -12.97
CA LYS A 116 -11.68 -36.70 -11.72
C LYS A 116 -11.23 -35.83 -10.59
N GLY A 117 -11.88 -36.01 -9.42
CA GLY A 117 -11.48 -35.35 -8.17
C GLY A 117 -10.67 -36.30 -7.30
N VAL A 118 -9.56 -35.79 -6.76
CA VAL A 118 -8.76 -36.49 -5.75
C VAL A 118 -8.73 -35.63 -4.49
N ARG A 119 -9.20 -36.18 -3.38
CA ARG A 119 -9.22 -35.49 -2.10
C ARG A 119 -7.81 -35.37 -1.54
N LEU A 120 -7.45 -34.18 -1.07
CA LEU A 120 -6.20 -33.90 -0.36
C LEU A 120 -6.50 -33.62 1.11
N THR A 121 -5.80 -34.29 2.00
CA THR A 121 -5.94 -34.06 3.45
C THR A 121 -4.59 -33.99 4.13
N ALA A 122 -4.47 -33.09 5.11
CA ALA A 122 -3.41 -33.10 6.10
C ALA A 122 -4.00 -32.67 7.45
N ASP A 123 -3.66 -33.38 8.51
CA ASP A 123 -4.13 -33.05 9.84
C ASP A 123 -3.52 -31.72 10.30
N LYS A 124 -4.18 -31.10 11.29
CA LYS A 124 -3.62 -29.93 11.96
C LYS A 124 -2.28 -30.31 12.59
N LEU A 125 -1.25 -29.50 12.33
CA LEU A 125 -0.01 -29.58 13.10
C LEU A 125 -0.26 -28.97 14.48
N ASP A 126 0.08 -29.70 15.52
CA ASP A 126 0.11 -29.16 16.87
C ASP A 126 1.42 -28.39 17.10
N MET A 127 1.65 -27.47 16.19
CA MET A 127 2.82 -26.60 16.13
C MET A 127 2.40 -25.27 15.48
N ASN A 128 2.91 -24.18 16.02
CA ASN A 128 2.81 -22.86 15.40
C ASN A 128 4.15 -22.12 15.52
N VAL A 129 4.48 -21.31 14.54
CA VAL A 129 5.72 -20.53 14.50
C VAL A 129 5.41 -19.08 14.21
N TYR A 130 5.99 -18.20 15.00
CA TYR A 130 5.82 -16.76 14.86
C TYR A 130 7.17 -16.03 14.91
N PRO A 131 7.48 -15.09 13.98
CA PRO A 131 6.71 -14.76 12.78
C PRO A 131 6.75 -15.87 11.71
N ARG A 132 5.79 -15.81 10.76
CA ARG A 132 5.66 -16.80 9.66
C ARG A 132 6.65 -16.59 8.51
N SER A 133 7.32 -15.46 8.48
CA SER A 133 8.44 -15.16 7.59
C SER A 133 9.49 -14.35 8.32
N VAL A 134 10.73 -14.46 7.91
CA VAL A 134 11.85 -13.75 8.52
C VAL A 134 12.62 -13.01 7.44
N THR A 135 12.85 -11.73 7.67
CA THR A 135 13.70 -10.94 6.82
C THR A 135 14.79 -10.29 7.65
N PHE A 136 16.04 -10.61 7.35
CA PHE A 136 17.18 -9.86 7.83
C PHE A 136 17.25 -8.51 7.12
N ASN A 137 17.93 -7.56 7.71
CA ASN A 137 18.44 -6.39 7.04
C ASN A 137 19.92 -6.26 7.42
N SER A 138 20.72 -7.06 6.78
CA SER A 138 22.16 -7.20 7.08
C SER A 138 22.92 -5.90 6.85
N ALA A 139 22.62 -5.19 5.76
CA ALA A 139 23.18 -3.88 5.43
C ALA A 139 22.90 -2.83 6.52
N ALA A 140 21.85 -3.02 7.29
CA ALA A 140 21.44 -2.15 8.37
C ALA A 140 21.88 -2.64 9.76
N GLY A 141 22.65 -3.73 9.83
CA GLY A 141 23.13 -4.31 11.08
C GLY A 141 22.10 -5.16 11.83
N TYR A 142 20.93 -5.45 11.24
CA TYR A 142 20.00 -6.45 11.79
C TYR A 142 20.42 -7.84 11.34
N THR A 143 21.38 -8.38 12.05
CA THR A 143 22.02 -9.67 11.77
C THR A 143 21.47 -10.81 12.64
N GLN A 144 20.47 -10.53 13.47
CA GLN A 144 19.82 -11.52 14.32
C GLN A 144 18.30 -11.44 14.19
N GLN A 145 17.65 -12.60 14.10
CA GLN A 145 16.20 -12.75 14.09
C GLN A 145 15.80 -13.86 15.07
N LYS A 146 14.64 -13.70 15.70
CA LYS A 146 14.14 -14.65 16.70
C LYS A 146 12.72 -15.05 16.38
N LEU A 147 12.46 -16.33 16.29
CA LEU A 147 11.13 -16.89 16.05
C LEU A 147 10.69 -17.66 17.30
N ARG A 148 9.44 -17.53 17.67
CA ARG A 148 8.82 -18.30 18.73
C ARG A 148 8.15 -19.55 18.14
N VAL A 149 8.43 -20.69 18.70
CA VAL A 149 7.84 -21.97 18.33
C VAL A 149 6.94 -22.42 19.47
N TYR A 150 5.70 -22.75 19.14
CA TYR A 150 4.76 -23.41 20.02
C TYR A 150 4.56 -24.83 19.50
N SER A 151 4.73 -25.84 20.33
CA SER A 151 4.55 -27.25 20.00
C SER A 151 4.01 -27.98 21.22
N SER A 152 3.44 -29.15 21.04
CA SER A 152 3.06 -30.06 22.14
C SER A 152 4.14 -31.08 22.50
N GLY A 153 5.36 -30.92 22.01
CA GLY A 153 6.47 -31.83 22.24
C GLY A 153 7.78 -31.33 21.66
N LYS A 154 8.74 -32.24 21.53
CA LYS A 154 10.06 -31.92 21.00
C LYS A 154 10.01 -31.58 19.52
N TRP A 155 10.82 -30.61 19.12
CA TRP A 155 10.96 -30.18 17.75
C TRP A 155 12.40 -29.87 17.39
N THR A 156 12.68 -30.03 16.09
CA THR A 156 13.98 -29.69 15.50
C THR A 156 13.79 -28.73 14.33
N ALA A 157 14.64 -27.70 14.26
CA ALA A 157 14.71 -26.72 13.19
C ALA A 157 16.01 -26.88 12.39
N ARG A 158 15.94 -26.70 11.07
CA ARG A 158 17.09 -26.70 10.18
C ARG A 158 16.90 -25.69 9.06
N LEU A 159 17.98 -25.21 8.48
CA LEU A 159 17.97 -24.37 7.27
C LEU A 159 18.20 -25.23 6.03
N SER A 160 17.53 -24.90 4.93
CA SER A 160 17.77 -25.53 3.62
C SER A 160 19.10 -25.08 3.01
N ASP A 161 19.48 -23.80 3.22
CA ASP A 161 20.78 -23.26 2.87
C ASP A 161 21.40 -22.55 4.08
N THR A 162 22.65 -22.86 4.35
CA THR A 162 23.42 -22.31 5.46
C THR A 162 24.59 -21.43 5.00
N THR A 163 24.66 -21.04 3.75
CA THR A 163 25.78 -20.25 3.22
C THR A 163 25.88 -18.87 3.88
N TRP A 164 24.77 -18.17 4.02
CA TRP A 164 24.68 -16.80 4.52
C TRP A 164 23.96 -16.65 5.89
N CYS A 165 23.21 -17.67 6.30
CA CYS A 165 22.46 -17.70 7.53
C CYS A 165 22.81 -18.93 8.34
N LYS A 166 22.73 -18.85 9.68
CA LYS A 166 22.94 -20.00 10.59
C LYS A 166 21.95 -19.96 11.75
N LEU A 167 21.70 -21.14 12.34
CA LEU A 167 20.98 -21.27 13.60
C LEU A 167 21.95 -21.11 14.77
N ALA A 168 21.57 -20.31 15.77
CA ALA A 168 22.22 -20.31 17.06
C ALA A 168 21.69 -21.47 17.93
N ASN A 169 20.40 -21.78 17.77
CA ASN A 169 19.74 -22.94 18.37
C ASN A 169 18.72 -23.50 17.39
N GLY A 170 18.60 -24.80 17.30
CA GLY A 170 17.70 -25.46 16.34
C GLY A 170 16.91 -26.61 16.97
N LYS A 171 16.77 -26.64 18.28
CA LYS A 171 15.98 -27.66 19.00
C LYS A 171 15.25 -27.04 20.16
N GLY A 172 14.11 -27.61 20.50
CA GLY A 172 13.32 -27.21 21.65
C GLY A 172 12.28 -28.26 22.03
N GLU A 173 11.55 -27.98 23.08
CA GLU A 173 10.44 -28.78 23.59
C GLU A 173 9.34 -27.83 24.00
N ASP A 174 8.10 -28.15 23.67
CA ASP A 174 6.92 -27.32 23.89
C ASP A 174 7.09 -25.91 23.33
N GLU A 175 7.09 -24.91 24.18
CA GLU A 175 7.34 -23.54 23.78
C GLU A 175 8.84 -23.24 23.80
N GLY A 176 9.35 -22.68 22.70
CA GLY A 176 10.75 -22.32 22.59
C GLY A 176 11.03 -21.28 21.53
N TYR A 177 12.32 -21.02 21.31
CA TYR A 177 12.74 -20.02 20.32
C TYR A 177 13.79 -20.60 19.38
N VAL A 178 13.64 -20.27 18.08
CA VAL A 178 14.70 -20.41 17.09
C VAL A 178 15.36 -19.07 16.91
N THR A 179 16.68 -19.02 17.00
CA THR A 179 17.45 -17.82 16.74
C THR A 179 18.28 -18.00 15.47
N LEU A 180 18.01 -17.14 14.50
CA LEU A 180 18.73 -17.04 13.23
C LEU A 180 19.79 -15.95 13.33
N LEU A 181 20.97 -16.22 12.81
CA LEU A 181 22.07 -15.28 12.73
C LEU A 181 22.52 -15.14 11.28
N PHE A 182 22.60 -13.89 10.78
CA PHE A 182 23.25 -13.58 9.53
C PHE A 182 24.76 -13.76 9.69
N LYS A 183 25.41 -14.36 8.72
CA LYS A 183 26.88 -14.55 8.77
C LYS A 183 27.58 -13.30 8.33
N GLU A 184 28.57 -12.88 9.11
CA GLU A 184 29.40 -11.74 8.79
C GLU A 184 30.10 -11.91 7.42
N GLY A 185 30.04 -10.89 6.58
CA GLY A 185 30.66 -10.90 5.24
C GLY A 185 29.96 -11.80 4.23
N ALA A 186 28.84 -12.42 4.56
CA ALA A 186 28.07 -13.22 3.62
C ALA A 186 27.06 -12.34 2.85
N GLU A 187 26.67 -12.80 1.67
CA GLU A 187 25.60 -12.24 0.87
C GLU A 187 24.45 -13.25 0.79
N ALA A 188 23.23 -12.80 1.04
CA ALA A 188 22.05 -13.63 0.87
C ALA A 188 21.74 -13.82 -0.61
N THR A 189 21.25 -15.00 -0.96
CA THR A 189 20.71 -15.26 -2.30
C THR A 189 19.40 -14.51 -2.51
N GLU A 190 19.07 -14.16 -3.74
CA GLU A 190 17.78 -13.51 -4.08
C GLU A 190 16.58 -14.36 -3.66
N GLU A 191 16.70 -15.66 -3.74
CA GLU A 191 15.65 -16.62 -3.38
C GLU A 191 15.50 -16.78 -1.86
N GLY A 192 16.50 -16.36 -1.09
CA GLY A 192 16.57 -16.54 0.35
C GLY A 192 16.88 -18.00 0.73
N THR A 193 16.45 -18.41 1.91
CA THR A 193 16.54 -19.78 2.39
C THR A 193 15.25 -20.16 3.14
N GLU A 194 15.07 -21.42 3.44
CA GLU A 194 13.94 -21.91 4.22
C GLU A 194 14.41 -22.39 5.59
N LEU A 195 13.73 -21.92 6.62
CA LEU A 195 13.80 -22.52 7.96
C LEU A 195 12.70 -23.57 8.05
N ILE A 196 13.11 -24.81 8.21
CA ILE A 196 12.23 -25.97 8.29
C ILE A 196 12.19 -26.41 9.75
N ILE A 197 11.00 -26.46 10.33
CA ILE A 197 10.76 -26.88 11.71
C ILE A 197 9.81 -28.07 11.67
N ALA A 198 10.18 -29.15 12.32
CA ALA A 198 9.38 -30.37 12.39
C ALA A 198 9.29 -30.91 13.82
N PRO A 199 8.13 -31.48 14.21
CA PRO A 199 8.04 -32.30 15.42
C PRO A 199 8.96 -33.51 15.30
N ASP A 200 9.63 -33.86 16.40
CA ASP A 200 10.58 -34.99 16.38
C ASP A 200 9.88 -36.35 16.18
N ASP A 201 8.61 -36.46 16.58
CA ASP A 201 7.76 -37.63 16.37
C ASP A 201 7.20 -37.77 14.96
N LYS A 202 7.19 -36.65 14.19
CA LYS A 202 6.70 -36.59 12.79
C LYS A 202 7.67 -35.82 11.89
N PRO A 203 8.91 -36.27 11.69
CA PRO A 203 9.97 -35.51 11.04
C PRO A 203 9.72 -35.24 9.52
N LEU A 204 8.80 -35.95 8.90
CA LEU A 204 8.43 -35.77 7.49
C LEU A 204 7.32 -34.72 7.32
N VAL A 205 6.64 -34.34 8.40
CA VAL A 205 5.61 -33.29 8.41
C VAL A 205 6.23 -32.04 8.99
N ARG A 206 6.39 -30.99 8.20
CA ARG A 206 7.20 -29.83 8.55
C ARG A 206 6.46 -28.52 8.38
N TYR A 207 6.88 -27.54 9.17
CA TYR A 207 6.50 -26.14 9.04
C TYR A 207 7.65 -25.39 8.35
N VAL A 208 7.36 -24.68 7.28
CA VAL A 208 8.36 -23.95 6.48
C VAL A 208 8.19 -22.45 6.69
N VAL A 209 9.26 -21.80 7.10
CA VAL A 209 9.35 -20.35 7.24
C VAL A 209 10.35 -19.81 6.22
N LYS A 210 9.92 -18.91 5.36
CA LYS A 210 10.82 -18.24 4.42
C LYS A 210 11.74 -17.28 5.16
N VAL A 211 13.03 -17.33 4.85
CA VAL A 211 14.08 -16.48 5.41
C VAL A 211 14.76 -15.75 4.27
N SER A 212 14.79 -14.43 4.32
CA SER A 212 15.41 -13.58 3.30
C SER A 212 16.27 -12.49 3.94
N ASP A 213 17.08 -11.81 3.14
CA ASP A 213 17.73 -10.55 3.52
C ASP A 213 17.12 -9.41 2.71
N ALA A 214 16.61 -8.41 3.39
CA ALA A 214 16.15 -7.21 2.74
C ALA A 214 17.31 -6.25 2.55
N GLN A 215 17.90 -6.25 1.39
CA GLN A 215 18.65 -5.10 0.92
C GLN A 215 17.66 -3.97 0.63
N GLY A 216 17.33 -3.16 1.63
CA GLY A 216 16.28 -2.16 1.46
C GLY A 216 16.26 -1.13 2.58
N HIS A 217 15.06 -0.64 2.84
CA HIS A 217 14.82 0.36 3.87
C HIS A 217 14.80 -0.26 5.27
N LYS A 218 15.00 0.59 6.25
CA LYS A 218 15.07 0.23 7.66
C LYS A 218 14.05 1.03 8.45
N TYR A 219 13.33 0.37 9.36
CA TYR A 219 12.50 1.08 10.32
C TYR A 219 13.31 2.14 11.08
N GLY A 220 12.74 3.32 11.24
CA GLY A 220 13.39 4.45 11.91
C GLY A 220 14.54 5.09 11.14
N ARG A 221 14.75 4.72 9.88
CA ARG A 221 15.76 5.36 9.03
C ARG A 221 15.12 5.93 7.78
N SER A 222 15.17 7.25 7.64
CA SER A 222 14.60 7.92 6.48
C SER A 222 15.47 7.79 5.23
N VAL A 223 14.79 7.91 4.10
CA VAL A 223 15.39 8.19 2.80
C VAL A 223 14.95 9.58 2.35
N THR A 224 15.82 10.29 1.65
CA THR A 224 15.50 11.56 1.03
C THR A 224 14.95 11.29 -0.37
N LEU A 225 13.67 11.65 -0.57
CA LEU A 225 13.02 11.51 -1.88
C LEU A 225 13.26 12.73 -2.76
N HIS A 226 13.28 13.92 -2.15
CA HIS A 226 13.58 15.18 -2.82
C HIS A 226 14.28 16.14 -1.85
N LYS A 227 15.21 16.94 -2.37
CA LYS A 227 15.90 17.97 -1.60
C LYS A 227 15.60 19.33 -2.20
N ALA A 228 15.17 20.27 -1.37
CA ALA A 228 14.94 21.63 -1.79
C ALA A 228 16.22 22.27 -2.35
N THR A 229 16.09 22.99 -3.44
CA THR A 229 17.15 23.78 -4.07
C THR A 229 16.90 25.28 -3.97
N LYS A 230 15.71 25.66 -3.44
CA LYS A 230 15.26 27.05 -3.28
C LYS A 230 14.76 27.29 -1.86
N GLY A 231 15.12 28.43 -1.30
CA GLY A 231 14.76 28.83 0.05
C GLY A 231 15.29 27.90 1.15
N ALA A 232 14.72 27.97 2.33
CA ALA A 232 15.09 27.15 3.49
C ALA A 232 14.62 25.69 3.38
N GLY A 233 13.74 25.41 2.42
CA GLY A 233 13.12 24.10 2.23
C GLY A 233 11.93 23.86 3.19
N ILE A 234 10.80 23.46 2.62
CA ILE A 234 9.59 23.09 3.34
C ILE A 234 9.60 21.58 3.55
N ASN A 235 9.48 21.13 4.80
CA ASN A 235 9.67 19.72 5.09
C ASN A 235 8.35 18.94 5.02
N ILE A 236 8.31 17.90 4.19
CA ILE A 236 7.23 16.91 4.14
C ILE A 236 7.85 15.55 4.50
N VAL A 237 7.24 14.84 5.44
CA VAL A 237 7.66 13.50 5.84
C VAL A 237 6.54 12.50 5.62
N MET A 238 6.79 11.56 4.74
CA MET A 238 5.98 10.37 4.56
C MET A 238 6.39 9.31 5.58
N VAL A 239 5.53 9.02 6.55
CA VAL A 239 5.71 7.91 7.49
C VAL A 239 4.97 6.70 6.95
N GLY A 240 5.71 5.70 6.51
CA GLY A 240 5.13 4.45 6.00
C GLY A 240 4.65 3.57 7.14
N THR A 241 3.35 3.35 7.24
CA THR A 241 2.72 2.54 8.28
C THR A 241 2.16 1.24 7.70
N PHE A 242 2.19 0.16 8.48
CA PHE A 242 1.76 -1.18 8.07
C PHE A 242 2.58 -1.82 6.93
N PHE A 243 3.78 -1.33 6.68
CA PHE A 243 4.72 -2.03 5.80
C PHE A 243 5.38 -3.17 6.57
N LEU A 244 5.28 -4.37 6.05
CA LEU A 244 5.95 -5.54 6.60
C LEU A 244 7.45 -5.49 6.30
N LYS A 245 8.26 -6.24 7.05
CA LYS A 245 9.71 -6.32 6.80
C LYS A 245 10.04 -6.67 5.35
N ASN A 246 9.24 -7.55 4.73
CA ASN A 246 9.41 -7.94 3.34
C ASN A 246 9.09 -6.81 2.33
N ASP A 247 8.26 -5.86 2.74
CA ASP A 247 7.93 -4.69 1.91
C ASP A 247 9.07 -3.66 1.88
N LEU A 248 9.99 -3.73 2.84
CA LEU A 248 11.12 -2.81 2.96
C LEU A 248 12.34 -3.20 2.13
N LYS A 249 12.34 -4.37 1.48
CA LYS A 249 13.41 -4.76 0.56
C LYS A 249 13.44 -3.84 -0.66
N LYS A 250 14.58 -3.75 -1.33
CA LYS A 250 14.74 -2.99 -2.58
C LYS A 250 13.70 -3.45 -3.61
N GLY A 251 12.99 -2.48 -4.21
CA GLY A 251 11.89 -2.75 -5.14
C GLY A 251 10.61 -3.26 -4.47
N GLY A 252 10.55 -3.30 -3.12
CA GLY A 252 9.38 -3.69 -2.37
C GLY A 252 8.29 -2.62 -2.35
N ARG A 253 7.21 -2.89 -1.61
CA ARG A 253 6.06 -1.97 -1.54
C ARG A 253 6.42 -0.59 -0.98
N PHE A 254 7.42 -0.49 -0.10
CA PHE A 254 7.83 0.81 0.43
C PHE A 254 8.49 1.68 -0.65
N ASP A 255 9.33 1.11 -1.52
CA ASP A 255 9.87 1.83 -2.68
C ASP A 255 8.74 2.30 -3.61
N GLN A 256 7.79 1.41 -3.92
CA GLN A 256 6.62 1.73 -4.74
C GLN A 256 5.76 2.84 -4.11
N ALA A 257 5.63 2.84 -2.79
CA ALA A 257 4.94 3.90 -2.07
C ALA A 257 5.68 5.24 -2.17
N CYS A 258 7.00 5.24 -2.05
CA CYS A 258 7.83 6.43 -2.24
C CYS A 258 7.69 7.01 -3.65
N GLU A 259 7.73 6.15 -4.67
CA GLU A 259 7.53 6.55 -6.07
C GLU A 259 6.12 7.11 -6.30
N SER A 260 5.09 6.43 -5.79
CA SER A 260 3.70 6.88 -5.86
C SER A 260 3.50 8.22 -5.16
N PHE A 261 4.09 8.38 -3.97
CA PHE A 261 4.02 9.65 -3.25
C PHE A 261 4.60 10.80 -4.07
N MET A 262 5.82 10.67 -4.56
CA MET A 262 6.45 11.71 -5.39
C MET A 262 5.67 12.00 -6.66
N LYS A 263 5.15 10.97 -7.30
CA LYS A 263 4.39 11.10 -8.54
C LYS A 263 3.07 11.86 -8.36
N TYR A 264 2.34 11.60 -7.28
CA TYR A 264 0.97 12.10 -7.12
C TYR A 264 0.84 13.28 -6.15
N ALA A 265 1.75 13.42 -5.19
CA ALA A 265 1.72 14.53 -4.24
C ALA A 265 2.23 15.86 -4.82
N PHE A 266 2.84 15.86 -6.00
CA PHE A 266 3.39 17.07 -6.65
C PHE A 266 2.90 17.26 -8.09
N VAL A 267 1.77 16.66 -8.46
CA VAL A 267 1.26 16.77 -9.84
C VAL A 267 0.43 18.03 -10.07
N LEU A 268 -0.20 18.56 -9.02
CA LEU A 268 -1.06 19.73 -9.12
C LEU A 268 -0.29 21.04 -8.99
N GLU A 269 -0.72 22.07 -9.74
CA GLU A 269 -0.23 23.43 -9.59
C GLU A 269 -0.79 24.11 -8.33
N PRO A 270 0.05 24.86 -7.58
CA PRO A 270 1.43 25.25 -7.87
C PRO A 270 2.51 24.27 -7.38
N PHE A 271 2.18 23.15 -6.76
CA PHE A 271 3.17 22.22 -6.20
C PHE A 271 4.11 21.64 -7.27
N SER A 272 3.61 21.35 -8.47
CA SER A 272 4.43 20.82 -9.56
C SER A 272 5.50 21.80 -10.02
N SER A 273 5.17 23.07 -10.17
CA SER A 273 6.12 24.12 -10.56
C SER A 273 7.05 24.55 -9.43
N TYR A 274 6.69 24.27 -8.18
CA TYR A 274 7.41 24.70 -6.99
C TYR A 274 7.98 23.55 -6.15
N VAL A 275 8.14 22.37 -6.74
CA VAL A 275 8.70 21.20 -6.03
C VAL A 275 10.08 21.46 -5.46
N ASP A 276 10.88 22.33 -6.09
CA ASP A 276 12.22 22.73 -5.66
C ASP A 276 12.25 23.45 -4.29
N TYR A 277 11.11 23.86 -3.77
CA TYR A 277 10.99 24.48 -2.45
C TYR A 277 10.78 23.47 -1.32
N PHE A 278 10.66 22.18 -1.64
CA PHE A 278 10.33 21.14 -0.67
C PHE A 278 11.47 20.18 -0.42
N ASN A 279 11.68 19.84 0.85
CA ASN A 279 12.40 18.64 1.25
C ASN A 279 11.36 17.54 1.49
N VAL A 280 11.55 16.40 0.86
CA VAL A 280 10.66 15.26 1.02
C VAL A 280 11.44 14.08 1.53
N TYR A 281 11.03 13.56 2.67
CA TYR A 281 11.62 12.39 3.31
C TYR A 281 10.57 11.29 3.43
N ALA A 282 11.03 10.05 3.41
CA ALA A 282 10.19 8.91 3.75
C ALA A 282 10.86 8.07 4.84
N VAL A 283 10.09 7.63 5.82
CA VAL A 283 10.57 6.78 6.91
C VAL A 283 9.57 5.69 7.23
N PRO A 284 9.96 4.39 7.17
CA PRO A 284 9.06 3.31 7.54
C PRO A 284 8.91 3.22 9.06
N TYR A 285 7.67 3.14 9.53
CA TYR A 285 7.32 2.97 10.94
C TYR A 285 7.38 1.49 11.32
N PRO A 286 7.90 1.10 12.51
CA PRO A 286 7.90 -0.28 12.96
C PRO A 286 6.49 -0.87 12.98
N ASN A 287 6.33 -2.02 12.37
CA ASN A 287 5.08 -2.74 12.37
C ASN A 287 5.20 -3.99 13.25
N ASP A 288 4.37 -4.04 14.28
CA ASP A 288 4.30 -5.18 15.22
C ASP A 288 3.36 -6.30 14.71
N TYR A 289 2.69 -6.07 13.59
CA TYR A 289 1.79 -7.03 12.96
C TYR A 289 2.46 -7.69 11.76
N ASP A 290 2.27 -9.00 11.63
CA ASP A 290 2.77 -9.78 10.48
C ASP A 290 1.75 -9.89 9.34
N GLU A 291 0.63 -9.20 9.45
CA GLU A 291 -0.43 -9.17 8.46
C GLU A 291 -0.43 -7.82 7.74
N ASP A 292 -0.65 -7.84 6.43
CA ASP A 292 -0.92 -6.62 5.68
C ASP A 292 -2.41 -6.25 5.75
N LEU A 293 -2.72 -5.00 5.38
CA LEU A 293 -4.09 -4.49 5.39
C LEU A 293 -4.85 -4.81 4.09
N PHE A 294 -4.22 -5.44 3.11
CA PHE A 294 -4.85 -5.78 1.84
C PHE A 294 -5.93 -6.85 2.04
N GLY A 295 -7.18 -6.49 1.77
CA GLY A 295 -8.32 -7.39 1.88
C GLY A 295 -8.76 -7.77 3.30
N ASN A 296 -8.16 -7.21 4.34
CA ASN A 296 -8.54 -7.44 5.75
C ASN A 296 -9.52 -6.35 6.23
N ARG A 297 -10.81 -6.51 5.97
CA ARG A 297 -11.84 -5.47 6.14
C ARG A 297 -12.52 -5.38 7.50
N GLU A 298 -12.13 -6.16 8.51
CA GLU A 298 -12.88 -6.22 9.79
C GLU A 298 -11.96 -6.29 11.03
N LYS A 299 -10.78 -5.69 10.98
CA LYS A 299 -9.87 -5.75 12.11
C LYS A 299 -9.55 -4.38 12.69
N THR A 300 -9.38 -4.36 14.00
CA THR A 300 -8.84 -3.23 14.74
C THR A 300 -7.38 -3.50 15.06
N TYR A 301 -6.53 -2.53 14.80
CA TYR A 301 -5.11 -2.60 15.06
C TYR A 301 -4.71 -1.48 16.03
N ASP A 302 -4.29 -1.85 17.22
CA ASP A 302 -3.74 -0.89 18.18
C ASP A 302 -2.24 -0.73 17.95
N THR A 303 -1.82 0.50 17.68
CA THR A 303 -0.43 0.84 17.47
C THR A 303 -0.03 2.03 18.35
N PRO A 304 1.27 2.25 18.60
CA PRO A 304 1.72 3.42 19.36
C PRO A 304 1.34 4.77 18.74
N ILE A 305 0.98 4.81 17.46
CA ILE A 305 0.55 6.02 16.75
C ILE A 305 -0.97 6.14 16.62
N GLY A 306 -1.72 5.15 17.07
CA GLY A 306 -3.19 5.19 17.10
C GLY A 306 -3.83 3.84 16.81
N THR A 307 -5.14 3.81 16.96
CA THR A 307 -5.97 2.63 16.67
C THR A 307 -6.55 2.73 15.28
N TYR A 308 -6.20 1.82 14.42
CA TYR A 308 -6.72 1.71 13.06
C TYR A 308 -7.90 0.74 13.05
N ASN A 309 -9.03 1.20 12.54
CA ASN A 309 -10.18 0.35 12.26
C ASN A 309 -10.36 0.24 10.76
N VAL A 310 -10.42 -0.98 10.27
CA VAL A 310 -10.90 -1.28 8.93
C VAL A 310 -12.36 -1.71 9.08
N ASN A 311 -13.29 -0.93 8.58
CA ASN A 311 -14.72 -1.25 8.65
C ASN A 311 -15.29 -1.62 7.28
N GLU A 312 -16.46 -2.27 7.28
CA GLU A 312 -17.15 -2.72 6.06
C GLU A 312 -17.48 -1.57 5.08
N SER A 313 -17.52 -0.33 5.56
CA SER A 313 -17.87 0.83 4.74
C SER A 313 -16.69 1.44 3.96
N MET A 314 -15.61 0.70 3.81
CA MET A 314 -14.44 1.06 3.02
C MET A 314 -13.60 2.23 3.58
N ALA A 315 -13.62 2.46 4.87
CA ALA A 315 -12.77 3.48 5.47
C ALA A 315 -11.77 2.87 6.45
N ILE A 316 -10.47 2.99 6.15
CA ILE A 316 -9.46 2.89 7.20
C ILE A 316 -9.62 4.16 8.05
N GLY A 317 -10.26 4.01 9.21
CA GLY A 317 -10.42 5.08 10.18
C GLY A 317 -9.42 4.92 11.30
N MET A 318 -8.95 6.02 11.86
CA MET A 318 -8.31 6.00 13.18
C MET A 318 -9.34 6.43 14.21
N THR A 319 -9.62 5.58 15.19
CA THR A 319 -10.54 5.91 16.29
C THR A 319 -9.84 6.64 17.41
N SER A 320 -8.55 6.41 17.61
CA SER A 320 -7.71 7.23 18.47
C SER A 320 -6.43 7.54 17.71
N VAL A 321 -6.06 8.82 17.67
CA VAL A 321 -4.88 9.27 16.95
C VAL A 321 -3.90 9.85 17.93
N HIS A 322 -2.75 9.21 18.06
CA HIS A 322 -1.63 9.75 18.81
C HIS A 322 -0.74 10.56 17.85
N LEU A 323 -1.29 11.66 17.33
CA LEU A 323 -0.61 12.54 16.36
C LEU A 323 0.77 12.96 16.85
N ASP A 324 0.90 13.25 18.14
CA ASP A 324 2.19 13.64 18.74
C ASP A 324 3.24 12.54 18.58
N ASN A 325 2.87 11.27 18.69
CA ASN A 325 3.80 10.18 18.51
C ASN A 325 4.26 10.07 17.03
N LEU A 326 3.34 10.28 16.09
CA LEU A 326 3.67 10.28 14.67
C LEU A 326 4.57 11.46 14.29
N TYR A 327 4.28 12.66 14.78
CA TYR A 327 5.13 13.83 14.59
C TYR A 327 6.53 13.66 15.22
N LYS A 328 6.59 13.18 16.46
CA LYS A 328 7.87 12.90 17.13
C LYS A 328 8.68 11.87 16.36
N TYR A 329 8.03 10.81 15.89
CA TYR A 329 8.70 9.79 15.10
C TYR A 329 9.25 10.36 13.77
N ALA A 330 8.44 11.09 13.03
CA ALA A 330 8.84 11.77 11.80
C ALA A 330 10.01 12.71 12.03
N PHE A 331 9.92 13.55 13.07
CA PHE A 331 10.95 14.51 13.42
C PHE A 331 12.27 13.84 13.84
N GLN A 332 12.22 12.85 14.72
CA GLN A 332 13.40 12.18 15.27
C GLN A 332 14.14 11.31 14.27
N ASN A 333 13.45 10.79 13.27
CA ASN A 333 14.00 9.81 12.33
C ASN A 333 14.30 10.39 10.94
N THR A 334 14.28 11.72 10.80
CA THR A 334 14.61 12.42 9.56
C THR A 334 15.64 13.53 9.82
N PRO A 335 16.32 14.05 8.79
CA PRO A 335 17.24 15.18 8.93
C PRO A 335 16.61 16.47 9.47
N VAL A 336 15.27 16.56 9.48
CA VAL A 336 14.53 17.71 10.03
C VAL A 336 14.90 17.99 11.48
N SER A 337 15.18 16.98 12.28
CA SER A 337 15.57 17.10 13.68
C SER A 337 16.85 17.92 13.92
N SER A 338 17.73 17.99 12.93
CA SER A 338 18.99 18.72 13.01
C SER A 338 18.92 20.16 12.49
N GLU A 339 17.83 20.49 11.77
CA GLU A 339 17.71 21.74 11.03
C GLU A 339 16.70 22.72 11.63
N LYS A 340 15.71 22.24 12.38
CA LYS A 340 14.60 23.08 12.90
C LYS A 340 14.20 22.73 14.33
N GLU A 341 14.01 23.77 15.13
CA GLU A 341 13.63 23.63 16.55
C GLU A 341 12.13 23.40 16.76
N THR A 342 11.29 23.57 15.75
CA THR A 342 9.84 23.51 15.91
C THR A 342 9.16 22.48 15.02
N LEU A 343 8.26 21.71 15.61
CA LEU A 343 7.39 20.78 14.90
C LEU A 343 6.38 21.48 13.97
N GLN A 344 6.24 22.82 14.09
CA GLN A 344 5.26 23.62 13.35
C GLN A 344 5.52 23.68 11.84
N ASP A 345 6.77 23.44 11.43
CA ASP A 345 7.18 23.51 10.03
C ASP A 345 7.25 22.16 9.32
N LEU A 346 6.67 21.14 9.94
CA LEU A 346 6.69 19.78 9.44
C LEU A 346 5.29 19.34 8.97
N PHE A 347 5.19 18.92 7.71
CA PHE A 347 3.99 18.28 7.17
C PHE A 347 4.18 16.77 7.19
N VAL A 348 3.28 16.08 7.88
CA VAL A 348 3.36 14.63 8.05
C VAL A 348 2.26 13.94 7.26
N VAL A 349 2.66 12.92 6.50
CA VAL A 349 1.74 12.01 5.81
C VAL A 349 1.94 10.62 6.37
N SER A 350 0.91 10.03 6.94
CA SER A 350 0.87 8.62 7.27
C SER A 350 0.47 7.85 6.02
N ALA A 351 1.46 7.32 5.30
CA ALA A 351 1.25 6.48 4.14
C ALA A 351 0.96 5.05 4.60
N VAL A 352 -0.29 4.66 4.55
CA VAL A 352 -0.75 3.33 4.98
C VAL A 352 -0.57 2.34 3.85
N CYS A 353 0.06 1.20 4.13
CA CYS A 353 0.23 0.11 3.16
C CYS A 353 -1.10 -0.62 2.93
N SER A 354 -1.98 0.00 2.14
CA SER A 354 -3.32 -0.49 1.82
C SER A 354 -3.77 0.02 0.46
N ASP A 355 -4.61 -0.76 -0.20
CA ASP A 355 -5.32 -0.41 -1.44
C ASP A 355 -6.80 -0.05 -1.20
N ASP A 356 -7.25 -0.11 0.04
CA ASP A 356 -8.62 0.25 0.39
C ASP A 356 -8.90 1.71 0.08
N TRP A 357 -10.03 1.94 -0.56
CA TRP A 357 -10.54 3.27 -0.86
C TRP A 357 -11.06 3.92 0.43
N ALA A 358 -10.13 4.30 1.29
CA ALA A 358 -10.45 4.96 2.53
C ALA A 358 -10.43 6.46 2.32
N TYR A 359 -11.27 7.16 3.05
CA TYR A 359 -11.16 8.60 3.16
C TYR A 359 -9.76 8.95 3.65
N MET A 360 -8.97 9.59 2.80
CA MET A 360 -7.92 10.42 3.33
C MET A 360 -8.57 11.37 4.32
N ARG A 361 -8.04 11.42 5.52
CA ARG A 361 -8.48 12.39 6.52
C ARG A 361 -7.30 13.21 6.96
N ASN A 362 -7.54 14.49 7.02
CA ASN A 362 -6.64 15.38 7.71
C ASN A 362 -7.08 15.48 9.18
N TYR A 363 -6.27 14.97 10.08
CA TYR A 363 -6.51 15.11 11.50
C TYR A 363 -5.84 16.40 11.99
N THR A 364 -6.64 17.46 12.13
CA THR A 364 -6.17 18.69 12.77
C THR A 364 -5.98 18.47 14.25
N ASN A 365 -4.86 18.95 14.75
CA ASN A 365 -4.51 18.78 16.14
C ASN A 365 -5.14 19.88 16.99
N ASN A 366 -6.18 19.54 17.76
CA ASN A 366 -6.84 20.44 18.72
C ASN A 366 -6.36 20.22 20.16
N TYR A 367 -5.25 19.52 20.36
CA TYR A 367 -4.74 19.26 21.72
C TYR A 367 -4.03 20.48 22.29
N PRO A 368 -4.26 20.82 23.58
CA PRO A 368 -3.47 21.83 24.27
C PRO A 368 -1.99 21.44 24.31
N GLY A 369 -1.13 22.28 23.76
CA GLY A 369 0.32 22.02 23.66
C GLY A 369 0.75 21.35 22.36
N SER A 370 -0.18 21.01 21.48
CA SER A 370 0.13 20.53 20.12
C SER A 370 0.55 21.69 19.22
N THR A 371 1.26 21.34 18.15
CA THR A 371 1.62 22.27 17.08
C THR A 371 0.34 22.78 16.41
N GLN A 372 -0.12 23.95 16.84
CA GLN A 372 -1.38 24.52 16.39
C GLN A 372 -1.44 24.58 14.87
N GLY A 373 -2.43 23.92 14.30
CA GLY A 373 -2.89 24.16 12.94
C GLY A 373 -2.33 23.26 11.86
N ARG A 374 -1.54 22.22 12.16
CA ARG A 374 -1.13 21.24 11.15
C ARG A 374 -1.69 19.86 11.46
N GLY A 375 -2.34 19.29 10.47
CA GLY A 375 -2.88 17.94 10.55
C GLY A 375 -1.90 16.90 10.03
N VAL A 376 -2.20 15.63 10.31
CA VAL A 376 -1.58 14.49 9.63
C VAL A 376 -2.50 14.07 8.51
N THR A 377 -1.96 13.94 7.32
CA THR A 377 -2.68 13.36 6.18
C THR A 377 -2.55 11.85 6.23
N PHE A 378 -3.66 11.14 6.28
CA PHE A 378 -3.70 9.69 6.16
C PHE A 378 -3.96 9.32 4.72
N ALA A 379 -3.07 8.50 4.14
CA ALA A 379 -3.10 8.11 2.75
C ALA A 379 -2.95 6.58 2.60
N PRO A 380 -4.00 5.84 2.20
CA PRO A 380 -3.83 4.49 1.68
C PRO A 380 -3.08 4.60 0.35
N ILE A 381 -1.76 4.30 0.40
CA ILE A 381 -0.82 4.69 -0.66
C ILE A 381 -0.97 3.89 -1.96
N PHE A 382 -1.75 2.83 -1.94
CA PHE A 382 -2.08 2.01 -3.12
C PHE A 382 -3.52 2.17 -3.60
N ALA A 383 -4.26 3.16 -3.08
CA ALA A 383 -5.61 3.48 -3.55
C ALA A 383 -5.59 4.04 -4.99
N GLY A 384 -6.73 3.91 -5.70
CA GLY A 384 -6.77 4.16 -7.13
C GLY A 384 -6.64 5.63 -7.57
N ASP A 385 -7.05 6.62 -6.75
CA ASP A 385 -7.06 8.05 -7.11
C ASP A 385 -6.25 8.91 -6.15
N LEU A 386 -4.95 8.70 -6.16
CA LEU A 386 -4.03 9.43 -5.29
C LEU A 386 -3.90 10.92 -5.66
N THR A 387 -4.13 11.31 -6.91
CA THR A 387 -4.05 12.71 -7.32
C THR A 387 -5.10 13.56 -6.61
N THR A 388 -6.35 13.15 -6.67
CA THR A 388 -7.44 13.85 -5.97
C THR A 388 -7.22 13.80 -4.47
N LEU A 389 -6.84 12.66 -3.94
CA LEU A 389 -6.63 12.47 -2.52
C LEU A 389 -5.51 13.37 -1.98
N PHE A 390 -4.33 13.40 -2.58
CA PHE A 390 -3.25 14.29 -2.15
C PHE A 390 -3.59 15.76 -2.39
N GLY A 391 -4.26 16.07 -3.50
CA GLY A 391 -4.71 17.42 -3.78
C GLY A 391 -5.66 17.96 -2.71
N ARG A 392 -6.63 17.18 -2.27
CA ARG A 392 -7.56 17.62 -1.22
C ARG A 392 -6.93 17.61 0.16
N GLU A 393 -6.39 16.48 0.57
CA GLU A 393 -6.05 16.24 1.97
C GLU A 393 -4.66 16.79 2.35
N LEU A 394 -3.62 16.49 1.55
CA LEU A 394 -2.28 16.98 1.84
C LEU A 394 -2.12 18.45 1.45
N GLN A 395 -2.42 18.76 0.21
CA GLN A 395 -2.16 20.10 -0.33
C GLN A 395 -3.25 21.09 0.07
N GLY A 396 -4.53 20.70 0.00
CA GLY A 396 -5.67 21.54 0.34
C GLY A 396 -5.84 21.72 1.84
N HIS A 397 -6.22 20.65 2.54
CA HIS A 397 -6.52 20.74 3.96
C HIS A 397 -5.27 20.89 4.83
N ASN A 398 -4.24 20.08 4.62
CA ASN A 398 -3.07 20.12 5.50
C ASN A 398 -2.14 21.30 5.17
N PHE A 399 -1.70 21.45 3.94
CA PHE A 399 -0.81 22.53 3.56
C PHE A 399 -1.55 23.86 3.43
N GLY A 400 -2.61 23.93 2.62
CA GLY A 400 -3.39 25.14 2.36
C GLY A 400 -4.23 25.60 3.55
N ASN A 401 -4.55 24.68 4.47
CA ASN A 401 -5.53 24.87 5.54
C ASN A 401 -6.90 25.30 5.01
N PHE A 402 -7.29 24.71 3.86
CA PHE A 402 -8.55 24.99 3.20
C PHE A 402 -9.68 24.16 3.78
N PHE A 403 -10.87 24.72 3.73
CA PHE A 403 -12.11 24.04 4.07
C PHE A 403 -12.79 23.49 2.81
N GLU A 404 -13.77 22.61 3.02
CA GLU A 404 -14.57 22.08 1.94
C GLU A 404 -15.43 23.17 1.27
N ASN A 405 -15.40 23.20 -0.04
CA ASN A 405 -16.26 24.04 -0.87
C ASN A 405 -17.54 23.31 -1.32
N THR A 406 -17.92 22.26 -0.58
CA THR A 406 -19.05 21.39 -0.91
C THR A 406 -20.38 22.12 -0.72
N LEU A 407 -21.29 21.94 -1.68
CA LEU A 407 -22.68 22.39 -1.57
C LEU A 407 -23.51 21.32 -0.88
N GLY A 408 -24.33 21.71 0.06
CA GLY A 408 -25.21 20.80 0.79
C GLY A 408 -26.67 21.20 0.72
N GLY A 409 -27.45 20.52 -0.11
CA GLY A 409 -28.90 20.60 -0.14
C GLY A 409 -29.49 22.01 0.00
N ASP A 410 -30.46 22.17 0.89
CA ASP A 410 -31.15 23.45 1.16
C ASP A 410 -30.72 24.11 2.48
N LYS A 411 -29.62 23.65 3.07
CA LYS A 411 -29.17 24.17 4.38
C LYS A 411 -28.63 25.60 4.26
N VAL A 412 -29.02 26.44 5.21
CA VAL A 412 -28.51 27.81 5.38
C VAL A 412 -27.49 27.83 6.50
N PHE A 413 -26.35 28.49 6.28
CA PHE A 413 -25.35 28.64 7.33
C PHE A 413 -25.94 29.48 8.48
N PRO A 414 -25.95 28.96 9.72
CA PRO A 414 -26.62 29.63 10.83
C PRO A 414 -25.96 30.97 11.19
N GLU A 415 -26.74 32.03 11.26
CA GLU A 415 -26.25 33.39 11.54
C GLU A 415 -25.55 33.48 12.89
N GLU A 416 -26.09 32.79 13.89
CA GLU A 416 -25.51 32.72 15.23
C GLU A 416 -24.13 32.04 15.29
N GLN A 417 -23.79 31.23 14.30
CA GLN A 417 -22.50 30.56 14.23
C GLN A 417 -21.43 31.39 13.53
N LYS A 418 -21.77 32.42 12.77
CA LYS A 418 -20.83 33.22 12.00
C LYS A 418 -19.72 33.83 12.86
N SER A 419 -20.08 34.38 14.00
CA SER A 419 -19.10 34.99 14.92
C SER A 419 -18.09 33.97 15.48
N GLY A 420 -18.55 32.73 15.74
CA GLY A 420 -17.72 31.64 16.23
C GLY A 420 -16.89 30.95 15.15
N ARG A 421 -17.20 31.18 13.88
CA ARG A 421 -16.55 30.54 12.74
C ARG A 421 -15.71 31.50 11.88
N ARG A 422 -15.16 32.55 12.52
CA ARG A 422 -14.21 33.46 11.86
C ARG A 422 -12.92 32.78 11.40
N ASP A 423 -12.64 31.56 11.88
CA ASP A 423 -11.58 30.70 11.39
C ASP A 423 -11.75 30.36 9.89
N LEU A 424 -12.99 30.21 9.40
CA LEU A 424 -13.28 30.00 7.98
C LEU A 424 -12.79 31.17 7.12
N GLN A 425 -12.94 32.39 7.63
CA GLN A 425 -12.44 33.59 6.97
C GLN A 425 -10.92 33.72 7.06
N LYS A 426 -10.33 33.35 8.22
CA LYS A 426 -8.87 33.40 8.42
C LYS A 426 -8.10 32.55 7.41
N ASN A 427 -8.70 31.46 6.95
CA ASN A 427 -8.11 30.59 5.95
C ASN A 427 -8.34 31.07 4.52
N ASN A 428 -8.96 32.23 4.36
CA ASN A 428 -8.92 33.06 3.16
C ASN A 428 -9.58 32.50 1.90
N GLN A 429 -10.34 31.42 1.98
CA GLN A 429 -11.04 30.90 0.80
C GLN A 429 -12.57 30.90 0.92
N LEU A 430 -13.08 31.03 2.13
CA LEU A 430 -14.51 31.10 2.44
C LEU A 430 -14.85 32.40 3.14
N TRP A 431 -16.09 32.80 3.00
CA TRP A 431 -16.55 34.07 3.49
C TRP A 431 -17.95 33.96 4.10
N LEU A 432 -18.20 34.68 5.18
CA LEU A 432 -19.46 34.61 5.93
C LEU A 432 -20.38 35.83 5.71
N ASP A 433 -19.89 36.91 5.12
CA ASP A 433 -20.62 38.14 4.94
C ASP A 433 -20.50 38.63 3.49
N VAL A 434 -21.63 39.01 2.88
CA VAL A 434 -21.64 39.42 1.45
C VAL A 434 -21.17 40.86 1.24
N GLU A 435 -21.20 41.71 2.28
CA GLU A 435 -20.82 43.13 2.19
C GLU A 435 -19.32 43.40 2.08
N PHE A 436 -18.57 42.37 2.08
CA PHE A 436 -17.13 42.40 2.17
C PHE A 436 -16.38 43.12 1.05
N ILE A 437 -16.92 43.13 -0.14
CA ILE A 437 -16.26 43.75 -1.28
C ILE A 437 -16.05 45.26 -1.06
N ASN A 438 -16.87 45.88 -0.24
CA ASN A 438 -16.83 47.29 0.04
C ASN A 438 -16.02 47.65 1.29
N ASP A 439 -15.67 46.67 2.15
CA ASP A 439 -14.91 46.84 3.37
C ASP A 439 -13.62 46.05 3.36
N THR A 440 -12.62 46.57 2.62
CA THR A 440 -11.32 45.89 2.45
C THR A 440 -10.46 45.84 3.69
N GLU A 441 -10.77 46.61 4.76
CA GLU A 441 -10.01 46.57 6.01
C GLU A 441 -10.36 45.35 6.89
N GLN A 442 -11.57 44.84 6.75
CA GLN A 442 -11.99 43.62 7.45
C GLN A 442 -11.55 42.32 6.73
N PHE A 443 -11.07 42.45 5.52
CA PHE A 443 -10.69 41.31 4.71
C PHE A 443 -9.31 40.80 5.03
N MET A 444 -9.26 39.56 5.42
CA MET A 444 -8.01 38.85 5.63
C MET A 444 -7.40 38.31 4.35
N ASN A 445 -8.15 38.27 3.26
CA ASN A 445 -7.62 37.87 1.93
C ASN A 445 -7.76 38.97 0.91
N GLN A 446 -6.83 39.88 0.94
CA GLN A 446 -6.74 40.93 -0.08
C GLN A 446 -6.61 40.37 -1.50
N ALA A 447 -5.92 39.25 -1.69
CA ALA A 447 -5.72 38.67 -3.00
C ALA A 447 -7.03 38.25 -3.68
N TRP A 448 -7.99 37.65 -2.96
CA TRP A 448 -9.29 37.35 -3.55
C TRP A 448 -9.99 38.61 -4.02
N VAL A 449 -10.02 39.64 -3.17
CA VAL A 449 -10.65 40.92 -3.52
C VAL A 449 -9.97 41.59 -4.71
N GLU A 450 -8.65 41.62 -4.74
CA GLU A 450 -7.87 42.20 -5.84
C GLU A 450 -8.08 41.43 -7.15
N LEU A 451 -8.01 40.11 -7.12
CA LEU A 451 -8.26 39.25 -8.28
C LEU A 451 -9.70 39.42 -8.78
N TYR A 452 -10.68 39.50 -7.86
CA TYR A 452 -12.07 39.76 -8.24
C TYR A 452 -12.25 41.14 -8.92
N LYS A 453 -11.67 42.20 -8.34
CA LYS A 453 -11.71 43.56 -8.91
C LYS A 453 -11.01 43.65 -10.27
N MET A 454 -10.02 42.82 -10.51
CA MET A 454 -9.33 42.70 -11.81
C MET A 454 -10.13 41.90 -12.85
N ASN A 455 -11.28 41.34 -12.49
CA ASN A 455 -11.99 40.34 -13.28
C ASN A 455 -11.06 39.18 -13.68
N TYR A 456 -10.25 38.74 -12.73
CA TYR A 456 -9.32 37.62 -12.98
C TYR A 456 -10.11 36.36 -13.31
N ARG A 457 -9.65 35.60 -14.30
CA ARG A 457 -10.33 34.39 -14.79
C ARG A 457 -10.66 33.41 -13.64
N ASN A 458 -11.87 32.88 -13.64
CA ASN A 458 -12.37 31.91 -12.65
C ASN A 458 -12.28 32.40 -11.19
N VAL A 459 -12.33 33.71 -10.97
CA VAL A 459 -12.51 34.30 -9.65
C VAL A 459 -13.87 34.99 -9.62
N SER A 460 -14.71 34.57 -8.72
CA SER A 460 -16.08 35.04 -8.54
C SER A 460 -16.46 35.10 -7.07
N ILE A 461 -17.71 35.38 -6.80
CA ILE A 461 -18.31 35.30 -5.47
C ILE A 461 -19.52 34.39 -5.63
N VAL A 462 -19.37 33.17 -5.15
CA VAL A 462 -20.39 32.12 -5.30
C VAL A 462 -20.91 31.75 -3.91
N GLU A 463 -22.22 31.82 -3.75
CA GLU A 463 -22.86 31.39 -2.50
C GLU A 463 -22.88 29.88 -2.37
N GLY A 464 -22.76 29.40 -1.14
CA GLY A 464 -22.77 27.99 -0.76
C GLY A 464 -21.37 27.38 -0.64
N ALA A 465 -21.10 26.77 0.51
CA ALA A 465 -19.91 25.99 0.85
C ALA A 465 -20.14 25.23 2.18
N GLN A 466 -19.23 24.36 2.58
CA GLN A 466 -19.27 23.63 3.86
C GLN A 466 -20.60 22.87 4.09
N ASP A 467 -21.11 22.26 3.02
CA ASP A 467 -22.41 21.59 3.00
C ASP A 467 -23.61 22.51 3.32
N TYR A 468 -23.47 23.81 3.04
CA TYR A 468 -24.56 24.79 3.08
C TYR A 468 -24.83 25.35 1.67
N ALA A 469 -26.11 25.56 1.37
CA ALA A 469 -26.53 26.15 0.12
C ALA A 469 -26.38 27.67 0.11
N SER A 470 -26.51 28.32 1.29
CA SER A 470 -26.47 29.77 1.42
C SER A 470 -25.89 30.23 2.76
N GLY A 471 -25.60 31.53 2.87
CA GLY A 471 -25.06 32.17 4.08
C GLY A 471 -23.55 32.05 4.22
N ILE A 472 -22.87 31.43 3.25
CA ILE A 472 -21.40 31.30 3.16
C ILE A 472 -21.00 31.39 1.68
N TRP A 473 -19.89 32.04 1.39
CA TRP A 473 -19.45 32.29 0.00
C TRP A 473 -18.05 31.73 -0.24
N ARG A 474 -17.76 31.37 -1.50
CA ARG A 474 -16.49 30.88 -1.99
C ARG A 474 -16.03 31.62 -3.26
N ALA A 475 -14.74 31.54 -3.56
CA ALA A 475 -14.11 32.32 -4.63
C ALA A 475 -14.38 31.80 -6.04
N ALA A 476 -14.89 30.58 -6.19
CA ALA A 476 -15.19 29.98 -7.47
C ALA A 476 -16.28 28.90 -7.32
N SER A 477 -17.03 28.65 -8.37
CA SER A 477 -18.02 27.57 -8.40
C SER A 477 -17.38 26.19 -8.38
N GLN A 478 -16.13 26.08 -8.82
CA GLN A 478 -15.42 24.84 -9.03
C GLN A 478 -14.00 24.86 -8.47
N GLY A 479 -13.47 23.67 -8.25
CA GLY A 479 -12.13 23.42 -7.73
C GLY A 479 -12.07 22.11 -6.97
N ILE A 480 -10.87 21.58 -6.76
CA ILE A 480 -10.62 20.29 -6.13
C ILE A 480 -11.18 20.19 -4.69
N MET A 481 -11.35 21.33 -4.01
CA MET A 481 -11.94 21.40 -2.68
C MET A 481 -13.48 21.43 -2.69
N GLY A 482 -14.11 21.39 -3.85
CA GLY A 482 -15.56 21.35 -4.01
C GLY A 482 -16.12 19.95 -4.10
N ASN A 483 -17.45 19.86 -4.15
CA ASN A 483 -18.12 18.60 -4.45
C ASN A 483 -17.65 18.05 -5.77
N GLY A 484 -17.41 16.78 -5.75
CA GLY A 484 -17.28 15.99 -6.95
C GLY A 484 -18.54 15.89 -7.83
N ASP A 485 -19.48 16.83 -7.71
CA ASP A 485 -20.56 17.04 -8.67
C ASP A 485 -20.04 17.69 -9.96
N ASN A 486 -19.22 17.10 -10.40
CA ASN A 486 -18.27 16.92 -11.49
C ASN A 486 -18.89 17.15 -12.89
N LYS A 487 -19.80 18.06 -13.01
CA LYS A 487 -20.36 18.51 -14.29
C LYS A 487 -19.39 19.46 -15.00
N GLY A 488 -18.15 19.06 -15.17
CA GLY A 488 -17.17 19.94 -15.81
C GLY A 488 -15.81 19.32 -16.02
N ASN A 489 -15.75 18.02 -15.92
CA ASN A 489 -14.53 17.25 -16.06
C ASN A 489 -14.26 16.80 -17.48
N VAL A 490 -13.00 16.83 -17.87
CA VAL A 490 -12.47 15.81 -18.78
C VAL A 490 -12.41 14.52 -17.96
N ASP A 491 -13.21 13.53 -18.31
CA ASP A 491 -13.33 12.23 -17.62
C ASP A 491 -13.88 12.24 -16.17
N GLY A 492 -14.69 13.23 -15.80
CA GLY A 492 -15.35 13.22 -14.50
C GLY A 492 -14.49 13.61 -13.30
N LYS A 493 -13.29 14.20 -13.47
CA LYS A 493 -12.37 14.53 -12.36
C LYS A 493 -11.88 15.97 -12.42
N MET A 494 -11.99 16.70 -11.31
CA MET A 494 -11.40 18.02 -11.16
C MET A 494 -10.02 17.93 -10.53
N PHE A 495 -9.00 18.32 -11.27
CA PHE A 495 -7.62 18.26 -10.84
C PHE A 495 -6.98 19.64 -10.78
N TYR A 496 -7.66 20.63 -10.19
CA TYR A 496 -7.07 21.96 -10.08
C TYR A 496 -7.60 22.74 -8.89
N TYR A 497 -6.78 23.64 -8.39
CA TYR A 497 -7.19 24.69 -7.47
C TYR A 497 -7.69 25.90 -8.25
N ASN A 498 -8.72 26.58 -7.73
CA ASN A 498 -9.08 27.87 -8.28
C ASN A 498 -7.94 28.91 -8.06
N PRO A 499 -7.94 30.03 -8.79
CA PRO A 499 -6.84 31.00 -8.72
C PRO A 499 -6.56 31.54 -7.32
N VAL A 500 -7.59 31.75 -6.49
CA VAL A 500 -7.41 32.20 -5.12
C VAL A 500 -6.72 31.16 -4.27
N GLN A 501 -7.08 29.89 -4.43
CA GLN A 501 -6.41 28.80 -3.72
C GLN A 501 -4.96 28.66 -4.18
N ARG A 502 -4.67 28.76 -5.49
CA ARG A 502 -3.29 28.72 -6.00
C ARG A 502 -2.45 29.89 -5.48
N GLU A 503 -3.04 31.09 -5.42
CA GLU A 503 -2.37 32.26 -4.84
C GLU A 503 -2.01 32.04 -3.37
N LEU A 504 -2.94 31.54 -2.56
CA LEU A 504 -2.73 31.24 -1.16
C LEU A 504 -1.66 30.17 -0.93
N ILE A 505 -1.68 29.12 -1.75
CA ILE A 505 -0.64 28.09 -1.70
C ILE A 505 0.72 28.68 -2.06
N LEU A 506 0.79 29.45 -3.13
CA LEU A 506 2.03 30.05 -3.61
C LEU A 506 2.63 31.01 -2.58
N ARG A 507 1.80 31.90 -2.03
CA ARG A 507 2.19 32.80 -0.95
C ARG A 507 2.76 32.03 0.25
N LYS A 508 2.10 30.94 0.63
CA LYS A 508 2.54 30.08 1.74
C LYS A 508 3.86 29.37 1.44
N ILE A 509 4.08 28.94 0.20
CA ILE A 509 5.38 28.38 -0.23
C ILE A 509 6.50 29.39 -0.01
N TYR A 510 6.32 30.65 -0.45
CA TYR A 510 7.31 31.70 -0.24
C TYR A 510 7.53 31.98 1.25
N GLN A 511 6.46 32.10 2.01
CA GLN A 511 6.53 32.33 3.46
C GLN A 511 7.29 31.22 4.19
N LEU A 512 6.92 29.96 3.97
CA LEU A 512 7.53 28.82 4.66
C LEU A 512 8.96 28.53 4.21
N SER A 513 9.32 28.96 3.02
CA SER A 513 10.70 28.83 2.50
C SER A 513 11.61 30.00 2.90
N GLY A 514 11.09 30.97 3.68
CA GLY A 514 11.87 32.15 4.13
C GLY A 514 12.10 33.19 3.03
N LEU A 515 11.25 33.21 2.01
CA LEU A 515 11.33 34.13 0.86
C LEU A 515 10.11 35.05 0.78
N GLU A 516 9.47 35.34 1.93
CA GLU A 516 8.24 36.13 2.00
C GLU A 516 8.41 37.52 1.38
N GLU A 517 9.56 38.16 1.58
CA GLU A 517 9.87 39.48 1.01
C GLU A 517 9.97 39.48 -0.54
N GLU A 518 10.18 38.33 -1.15
CA GLU A 518 10.24 38.18 -2.60
C GLU A 518 8.84 37.95 -3.22
N TYR A 519 7.82 37.75 -2.39
CA TYR A 519 6.47 37.49 -2.84
C TYR A 519 5.65 38.78 -3.01
N SER A 520 4.91 38.83 -4.08
CA SER A 520 3.89 39.86 -4.33
C SER A 520 2.74 39.25 -5.14
N LEU A 521 1.60 39.96 -5.20
CA LEU A 521 0.52 39.55 -6.10
C LEU A 521 0.99 39.48 -7.56
N GLN A 522 1.92 40.37 -7.97
CA GLN A 522 2.51 40.31 -9.30
C GLN A 522 3.29 39.01 -9.54
N THR A 523 3.99 38.49 -8.54
CA THR A 523 4.66 37.18 -8.61
C THR A 523 3.67 36.06 -8.92
N PHE A 524 2.50 36.09 -8.28
CA PHE A 524 1.42 35.17 -8.59
C PHE A 524 0.89 35.34 -10.03
N LEU A 525 0.58 36.57 -10.43
CA LEU A 525 0.06 36.86 -11.76
C LEU A 525 1.03 36.40 -12.86
N ASP A 526 2.33 36.61 -12.66
CA ASP A 526 3.36 36.18 -13.62
C ASP A 526 3.49 34.66 -13.71
N TYR A 527 3.34 33.97 -12.61
CA TYR A 527 3.27 32.52 -12.58
C TYR A 527 1.98 32.00 -13.24
N ASP A 528 0.82 32.51 -12.81
CA ASP A 528 -0.48 31.95 -13.16
C ASP A 528 -0.94 32.27 -14.58
N LYS A 529 -0.34 33.31 -15.24
CA LYS A 529 -0.65 33.64 -16.62
C LYS A 529 -0.44 32.50 -17.62
N ASN A 530 0.55 31.63 -17.30
CA ASN A 530 0.88 30.48 -18.13
C ASN A 530 0.19 29.19 -17.64
N ASN A 531 -0.48 29.25 -16.51
CA ASN A 531 -1.22 28.13 -15.96
C ASN A 531 -2.57 28.00 -16.68
N VAL A 532 -2.49 27.70 -17.96
CA VAL A 532 -3.64 27.50 -18.86
C VAL A 532 -4.14 26.06 -18.68
N THR A 533 -4.26 25.59 -17.45
CA THR A 533 -4.98 24.33 -17.25
C THR A 533 -6.35 24.49 -17.87
N ASN A 534 -6.86 23.44 -18.50
CA ASN A 534 -8.13 23.36 -19.23
C ASN A 534 -9.35 23.71 -18.34
N ILE A 535 -9.31 24.89 -17.76
CA ILE A 535 -10.36 25.43 -16.91
C ILE A 535 -11.40 25.97 -17.91
N ARG A 536 -12.48 25.21 -18.05
CA ARG A 536 -13.68 25.79 -18.67
C ARG A 536 -14.12 26.95 -17.78
N THR A 537 -14.45 28.05 -18.39
CA THR A 537 -15.04 29.18 -17.66
C THR A 537 -16.38 28.75 -17.06
N ASP A 538 -16.79 29.35 -15.95
CA ASP A 538 -18.10 29.06 -15.35
C ASP A 538 -19.24 29.21 -16.41
N GLU A 539 -19.11 30.13 -17.35
CA GLU A 539 -20.03 30.29 -18.50
C GLU A 539 -20.03 29.09 -19.46
N GLU A 540 -18.88 28.48 -19.73
CA GLU A 540 -18.78 27.29 -20.59
C GLU A 540 -19.37 26.06 -19.95
N MET A 541 -19.39 26.02 -18.60
CA MET A 541 -19.92 24.93 -17.85
C MET A 541 -21.42 25.00 -17.58
N MET A 542 -21.97 26.22 -17.56
CA MET A 542 -23.42 26.43 -17.47
C MET A 542 -24.14 26.16 -18.80
N LYS A 543 -23.40 26.02 -19.90
CA LYS A 543 -23.97 25.77 -21.25
C LYS A 543 -24.15 24.28 -21.59
N ASN A 544 -23.74 23.37 -20.74
CA ASN A 544 -23.97 21.94 -20.85
C ASN A 544 -24.87 21.45 -19.71
#